data_cc94459d0cb708195820c6267da95e4b
#
_entry.id   cc94459d0cb708195820c6267da95e4b
#
_cell.length_a   1.000
_cell.length_b   1.000
_cell.length_c   1.000
_cell.angle_alpha   90.00
_cell.angle_beta   90.00
_cell.angle_gamma   90.00
#
_symmetry.space_group_name_H-M   'P 1'
#
loop_
_entity.id
_entity.type
_entity.pdbx_description
1 polymer ?
#
loop_
_entity_poly.entity_id
_entity_poly.type
_entity_poly.pdbx_seq_one_letter_code
_entity_poly.pdbx_strand_id
1 'polypeptide(L)'
;LMGKAKAVLMPTYYLEPFGGVNVEAQLMGTPVITTDWGAFPETVLHGMTGYRCRSFEEFCWAVKNIDKIKPEKCREWAVKNYSCERIADMYEEYFARIDRLYNGGWYSENNKRKELDWLSKYYPQD
;
A
#
# COMPACT_ATOMS: atom_id res chain seq x y z
N LEU A 1 15.70 9.16 10.47
CA LEU A 1 16.16 7.86 10.96
C LEU A 1 15.94 6.79 9.90
N MET A 2 14.69 6.60 9.40
CA MET A 2 14.34 5.59 8.41
C MET A 2 15.20 5.66 7.15
N GLY A 3 15.37 6.81 6.53
CA GLY A 3 16.15 6.96 5.30
C GLY A 3 17.66 6.65 5.41
N LYS A 4 18.15 6.29 6.59
CA LYS A 4 19.53 5.82 6.82
C LYS A 4 19.58 4.34 7.23
N ALA A 5 18.42 3.69 7.37
CA ALA A 5 18.34 2.28 7.72
C ALA A 5 18.48 1.41 6.46
N LYS A 6 19.04 0.21 6.61
CA LYS A 6 19.06 -0.79 5.54
C LYS A 6 17.67 -1.34 5.23
N ALA A 7 16.85 -1.47 6.27
CA ALA A 7 15.45 -1.89 6.19
C ALA A 7 14.71 -1.47 7.46
N VAL A 8 13.38 -1.45 7.37
CA VAL A 8 12.49 -1.38 8.53
C VAL A 8 11.83 -2.75 8.70
N LEU A 9 11.89 -3.30 9.92
CA LEU A 9 11.25 -4.56 10.27
C LEU A 9 9.93 -4.32 10.98
N MET A 10 8.89 -5.00 10.51
CA MET A 10 7.54 -4.95 11.08
C MET A 10 7.00 -6.38 11.29
N PRO A 11 7.47 -7.10 12.33
CA PRO A 11 7.03 -8.45 12.64
C PRO A 11 5.71 -8.42 13.42
N THR A 12 4.69 -7.85 12.82
CA THR A 12 3.37 -7.61 13.42
C THR A 12 2.56 -8.91 13.52
N TYR A 13 1.99 -9.20 14.70
CA TYR A 13 1.17 -10.39 14.93
C TYR A 13 -0.34 -10.15 14.76
N TYR A 14 -0.79 -8.92 14.69
CA TYR A 14 -2.20 -8.58 14.43
C TYR A 14 -2.42 -8.28 12.93
N LEU A 15 -3.67 -8.24 12.52
CA LEU A 15 -4.05 -7.82 11.17
C LEU A 15 -3.85 -6.31 11.05
N GLU A 16 -2.76 -5.91 10.41
CA GLU A 16 -2.43 -4.51 10.20
C GLU A 16 -3.46 -3.85 9.28
N PRO A 17 -4.16 -2.79 9.70
CA PRO A 17 -5.19 -2.15 8.87
C PRO A 17 -4.61 -1.33 7.70
N PHE A 18 -3.38 -0.82 7.80
CA PHE A 18 -2.71 -0.07 6.73
C PHE A 18 -1.19 -0.18 6.78
N GLY A 19 -0.58 0.03 7.94
CA GLY A 19 0.87 0.00 8.12
C GLY A 19 1.55 1.29 7.65
N GLY A 20 1.16 2.45 8.18
CA GLY A 20 1.74 3.74 7.79
C GLY A 20 3.26 3.78 7.85
N VAL A 21 3.86 3.16 8.87
CA VAL A 21 5.32 3.08 9.04
C VAL A 21 6.02 2.44 7.83
N ASN A 22 5.42 1.40 7.22
CA ASN A 22 6.02 0.78 6.04
C ASN A 22 5.97 1.68 4.81
N VAL A 23 4.88 2.43 4.65
CA VAL A 23 4.73 3.40 3.55
C VAL A 23 5.71 4.57 3.72
N GLU A 24 5.84 5.09 4.94
CA GLU A 24 6.81 6.14 5.26
C GLU A 24 8.25 5.69 5.00
N ALA A 25 8.60 4.45 5.37
CA ALA A 25 9.92 3.88 5.08
C ALA A 25 10.17 3.81 3.56
N GLN A 26 9.20 3.30 2.80
CA GLN A 26 9.30 3.21 1.34
C GLN A 26 9.38 4.60 0.68
N LEU A 27 8.66 5.61 1.16
CA LEU A 27 8.78 7.00 0.70
C LEU A 27 10.21 7.55 0.91
N MET A 28 10.91 7.09 1.94
CA MET A 28 12.32 7.41 2.18
C MET A 28 13.29 6.55 1.35
N GLY A 29 12.78 5.65 0.52
CA GLY A 29 13.59 4.69 -0.23
C GLY A 29 14.10 3.50 0.61
N THR A 30 13.56 3.31 1.81
CA THR A 30 13.99 2.22 2.69
C THR A 30 13.08 1.01 2.49
N PRO A 31 13.63 -0.16 2.10
CA PRO A 31 12.85 -1.37 1.97
C PRO A 31 12.33 -1.85 3.33
N VAL A 32 11.26 -2.64 3.29
CA VAL A 32 10.60 -3.15 4.50
C VAL A 32 10.58 -4.67 4.54
N ILE A 33 10.61 -5.23 5.74
CA ILE A 33 10.41 -6.66 5.98
C ILE A 33 9.24 -6.81 6.93
N THR A 34 8.14 -7.38 6.45
CA THR A 34 6.87 -7.44 7.18
C THR A 34 6.38 -8.87 7.30
N THR A 35 5.36 -9.09 8.12
CA THR A 35 4.53 -10.29 8.01
C THR A 35 3.68 -10.22 6.73
N ASP A 36 3.03 -11.34 6.36
CA ASP A 36 2.28 -11.46 5.10
C ASP A 36 0.76 -11.53 5.36
N TRP A 37 0.23 -10.61 6.18
CA TRP A 37 -1.20 -10.51 6.47
C TRP A 37 -1.64 -9.08 6.75
N GLY A 38 -2.95 -8.86 6.87
CA GLY A 38 -3.54 -7.52 6.96
C GLY A 38 -3.33 -6.75 5.65
N ALA A 39 -2.97 -5.48 5.72
CA ALA A 39 -2.73 -4.60 4.58
C ALA A 39 -1.32 -4.74 3.96
N PHE A 40 -0.43 -5.55 4.51
CA PHE A 40 0.92 -5.68 3.97
C PHE A 40 0.95 -6.23 2.53
N PRO A 41 0.09 -7.18 2.11
CA PRO A 41 0.00 -7.57 0.70
C PRO A 41 -0.30 -6.43 -0.27
N GLU A 42 -1.01 -5.40 0.18
CA GLU A 42 -1.35 -4.22 -0.62
C GLU A 42 -0.25 -3.16 -0.61
N THR A 43 0.45 -3.01 0.52
CA THR A 43 1.40 -1.92 0.75
C THR A 43 2.86 -2.30 0.53
N VAL A 44 3.17 -3.60 0.40
CA VAL A 44 4.53 -4.12 0.19
C VAL A 44 4.55 -5.07 -1.00
N LEU A 45 5.20 -4.68 -2.08
CA LEU A 45 5.45 -5.56 -3.21
C LEU A 45 6.63 -6.49 -2.90
N HIS A 46 6.31 -7.77 -2.70
CA HIS A 46 7.30 -8.79 -2.35
C HIS A 46 8.41 -8.90 -3.42
N GLY A 47 9.65 -8.76 -3.01
CA GLY A 47 10.81 -8.78 -3.91
C GLY A 47 11.09 -7.48 -4.65
N MET A 48 10.22 -6.45 -4.54
CA MET A 48 10.42 -5.16 -5.19
C MET A 48 10.61 -4.01 -4.16
N THR A 49 9.69 -3.89 -3.21
CA THR A 49 9.76 -2.82 -2.19
C THR A 49 10.11 -3.35 -0.81
N GLY A 50 10.17 -4.66 -0.66
CA GLY A 50 10.50 -5.35 0.57
C GLY A 50 10.21 -6.84 0.49
N TYR A 51 10.21 -7.50 1.62
CA TYR A 51 9.86 -8.91 1.74
C TYR A 51 8.73 -9.11 2.74
N ARG A 52 7.73 -9.90 2.34
CA ARG A 52 6.65 -10.36 3.23
C ARG A 52 6.97 -11.78 3.67
N CYS A 53 6.92 -12.04 4.97
CA CYS A 53 7.39 -13.25 5.62
C CYS A 53 6.31 -13.87 6.50
N ARG A 54 6.29 -15.20 6.56
CA ARG A 54 5.34 -15.98 7.38
C ARG A 54 6.02 -16.77 8.49
N SER A 55 7.35 -16.94 8.40
CA SER A 55 8.13 -17.66 9.40
C SER A 55 9.37 -16.88 9.80
N PHE A 56 9.96 -17.28 10.93
CA PHE A 56 11.21 -16.68 11.41
C PHE A 56 12.37 -16.90 10.42
N GLU A 57 12.41 -18.07 9.78
CA GLU A 57 13.43 -18.41 8.79
C GLU A 57 13.34 -17.48 7.57
N GLU A 58 12.11 -17.15 7.13
CA GLU A 58 11.89 -16.20 6.06
C GLU A 58 12.35 -14.79 6.44
N PHE A 59 12.09 -14.34 7.67
CA PHE A 59 12.64 -13.08 8.18
C PHE A 59 14.17 -13.07 8.16
N CYS A 60 14.80 -14.14 8.62
CA CYS A 60 16.26 -14.27 8.59
C CYS A 60 16.80 -14.26 7.16
N TRP A 61 16.10 -14.92 6.23
CA TRP A 61 16.47 -14.90 4.83
C TRP A 61 16.29 -13.50 4.23
N ALA A 62 15.19 -12.83 4.51
CA ALA A 62 14.87 -11.48 4.01
C ALA A 62 15.95 -10.47 4.47
N VAL A 63 16.35 -10.50 5.73
CA VAL A 63 17.44 -9.64 6.26
C VAL A 63 18.74 -9.84 5.50
N LYS A 64 19.10 -11.10 5.19
CA LYS A 64 20.33 -11.42 4.45
C LYS A 64 20.26 -11.02 2.97
N ASN A 65 19.07 -10.86 2.42
CA ASN A 65 18.86 -10.58 1.00
C ASN A 65 18.34 -9.17 0.73
N ILE A 66 18.23 -8.32 1.75
CA ILE A 66 17.60 -7.00 1.62
C ILE A 66 18.34 -6.08 0.64
N ASP A 67 19.65 -6.26 0.51
CA ASP A 67 20.47 -5.50 -0.43
C ASP A 67 20.10 -5.74 -1.92
N LYS A 68 19.26 -6.74 -2.21
CA LYS A 68 18.69 -6.97 -3.55
C LYS A 68 17.56 -6.01 -3.89
N ILE A 69 16.92 -5.40 -2.90
CA ILE A 69 15.87 -4.41 -3.09
C ILE A 69 16.50 -3.05 -3.40
N LYS A 70 16.07 -2.43 -4.48
CA LYS A 70 16.59 -1.13 -4.90
C LYS A 70 15.82 0.00 -4.20
N PRO A 71 16.49 0.88 -3.44
CA PRO A 71 15.86 2.02 -2.76
C PRO A 71 14.99 2.90 -3.67
N GLU A 72 15.46 3.11 -4.91
CA GLU A 72 14.75 3.92 -5.90
C GLU A 72 13.39 3.32 -6.24
N LYS A 73 13.30 1.97 -6.31
CA LYS A 73 12.04 1.27 -6.60
C LYS A 73 11.05 1.35 -5.43
N CYS A 74 11.56 1.31 -4.20
CA CYS A 74 10.73 1.54 -3.02
C CYS A 74 10.09 2.93 -3.08
N ARG A 75 10.90 3.95 -3.31
CA ARG A 75 10.44 5.34 -3.37
C ARG A 75 9.49 5.58 -4.55
N GLU A 76 9.85 5.11 -5.73
CA GLU A 76 9.02 5.24 -6.95
C GLU A 76 7.62 4.66 -6.72
N TRP A 77 7.56 3.44 -6.19
CA TRP A 77 6.30 2.80 -5.84
C TRP A 77 5.48 3.58 -4.81
N ALA A 78 6.12 3.98 -3.71
CA ALA A 78 5.43 4.67 -2.63
C ALA A 78 4.93 6.06 -3.07
N VAL A 79 5.71 6.83 -3.81
CA VAL A 79 5.28 8.13 -4.34
C VAL A 79 4.10 7.95 -5.30
N LYS A 80 4.18 6.97 -6.20
CA LYS A 80 3.11 6.71 -7.18
C LYS A 80 1.77 6.36 -6.52
N ASN A 81 1.78 5.68 -5.37
CA ASN A 81 0.57 5.13 -4.78
C ASN A 81 0.11 5.85 -3.51
N TYR A 82 1.02 6.49 -2.78
CA TYR A 82 0.77 7.01 -1.43
C TYR A 82 1.24 8.46 -1.22
N SER A 83 1.60 9.20 -2.28
CA SER A 83 1.87 10.64 -2.13
C SER A 83 0.59 11.40 -1.77
N CYS A 84 0.74 12.56 -1.13
CA CYS A 84 -0.40 13.42 -0.79
C CYS A 84 -1.21 13.80 -2.04
N GLU A 85 -0.54 14.12 -3.15
CA GLU A 85 -1.18 14.46 -4.42
C GLU A 85 -2.02 13.30 -4.93
N ARG A 86 -1.45 12.09 -4.93
CA ARG A 86 -2.15 10.89 -5.37
C ARG A 86 -3.39 10.61 -4.53
N ILE A 87 -3.25 10.72 -3.22
CA ILE A 87 -4.35 10.47 -2.28
C ILE A 87 -5.41 11.58 -2.38
N ALA A 88 -5.01 12.84 -2.60
CA ALA A 88 -5.95 13.94 -2.82
C ALA A 88 -6.85 13.68 -4.04
N ASP A 89 -6.27 13.31 -5.18
CA ASP A 89 -7.03 12.97 -6.39
C ASP A 89 -8.06 11.85 -6.12
N MET A 90 -7.66 10.82 -5.36
CA MET A 90 -8.56 9.72 -4.99
C MET A 90 -9.71 10.18 -4.11
N TYR A 91 -9.44 11.05 -3.13
CA TYR A 91 -10.47 11.62 -2.27
C TYR A 91 -11.43 12.55 -3.05
N GLU A 92 -10.92 13.38 -3.94
CA GLU A 92 -11.76 14.24 -4.78
C GLU A 92 -12.72 13.40 -5.63
N GLU A 93 -12.21 12.32 -6.26
CA GLU A 93 -13.06 11.41 -7.03
C GLU A 93 -14.10 10.72 -6.14
N TYR A 94 -13.70 10.28 -4.95
CA TYR A 94 -14.59 9.63 -3.99
C TYR A 94 -15.71 10.57 -3.52
N PHE A 95 -15.38 11.79 -3.13
CA PHE A 95 -16.36 12.77 -2.68
C PHE A 95 -17.31 13.20 -3.82
N ALA A 96 -16.80 13.37 -5.02
CA ALA A 96 -17.65 13.63 -6.18
C ALA A 96 -18.64 12.48 -6.47
N ARG A 97 -18.27 11.22 -6.16
CA ARG A 97 -19.19 10.07 -6.26
C ARG A 97 -20.24 10.11 -5.17
N ILE A 98 -19.86 10.40 -3.93
CA ILE A 98 -20.81 10.53 -2.82
C ILE A 98 -21.82 11.65 -3.11
N ASP A 99 -21.37 12.80 -3.57
CA ASP A 99 -22.26 13.93 -3.92
C ASP A 99 -23.28 13.53 -5.00
N ARG A 100 -22.84 12.85 -6.06
CA ARG A 100 -23.76 12.34 -7.09
C ARG A 100 -24.76 11.31 -6.55
N LEU A 101 -24.35 10.48 -5.60
CA LEU A 101 -25.25 9.52 -4.95
C LEU A 101 -26.26 10.21 -4.06
N TYR A 102 -25.82 11.20 -3.27
CA TYR A 102 -26.68 11.96 -2.38
C TYR A 102 -27.76 12.75 -3.16
N ASN A 103 -27.36 13.41 -4.24
CA ASN A 103 -28.23 14.21 -5.11
C ASN A 103 -29.21 13.37 -5.96
N GLY A 104 -29.69 12.26 -5.45
CA GLY A 104 -30.75 11.44 -6.04
C GLY A 104 -30.46 9.94 -6.15
N GLY A 105 -29.32 9.50 -5.62
CA GLY A 105 -28.84 8.16 -5.85
C GLY A 105 -28.95 7.14 -4.72
N TRP A 106 -28.90 7.53 -3.44
CA TRP A 106 -28.77 6.58 -2.33
C TRP A 106 -29.91 5.55 -2.23
N TYR A 107 -31.14 5.97 -2.51
CA TYR A 107 -32.33 5.14 -2.41
C TYR A 107 -32.94 4.76 -3.76
N SER A 108 -32.32 5.20 -4.87
CA SER A 108 -32.79 4.85 -6.21
C SER A 108 -32.15 3.55 -6.65
N GLU A 109 -32.97 2.60 -7.10
CA GLU A 109 -32.43 1.41 -7.76
C GLU A 109 -31.72 1.81 -9.06
N ASN A 110 -30.45 1.53 -9.14
CA ASN A 110 -29.65 1.78 -10.33
C ASN A 110 -28.76 0.58 -10.64
N ASN A 111 -29.20 -0.27 -11.56
CA ASN A 111 -28.47 -1.46 -11.98
C ASN A 111 -27.19 -1.15 -12.75
N LYS A 112 -26.92 0.12 -13.05
CA LYS A 112 -25.72 0.60 -13.74
C LYS A 112 -24.74 1.31 -12.79
N ARG A 113 -24.90 1.12 -11.48
CA ARG A 113 -23.97 1.71 -10.50
C ARG A 113 -22.58 1.17 -10.71
N LYS A 114 -21.62 2.06 -10.78
CA LYS A 114 -20.20 1.78 -10.94
C LYS A 114 -19.36 2.46 -9.85
N GLU A 115 -19.95 2.68 -8.69
CA GLU A 115 -19.34 3.46 -7.62
C GLU A 115 -18.09 2.77 -7.03
N LEU A 116 -18.00 1.44 -7.17
CA LEU A 116 -16.83 0.68 -6.74
C LEU A 116 -15.80 0.43 -7.84
N ASP A 117 -16.08 0.79 -9.09
CA ASP A 117 -15.15 0.59 -10.22
C ASP A 117 -13.86 1.41 -10.08
N TRP A 118 -13.88 2.45 -9.23
CA TRP A 118 -12.69 3.25 -8.94
C TRP A 118 -11.56 2.43 -8.30
N LEU A 119 -11.88 1.38 -7.53
CA LEU A 119 -10.87 0.48 -6.99
C LEU A 119 -10.04 -0.17 -8.09
N SER A 120 -10.69 -0.70 -9.13
CA SER A 120 -10.02 -1.32 -10.27
C SER A 120 -9.16 -0.33 -11.07
N LYS A 121 -9.53 0.95 -11.08
CA LYS A 121 -8.75 2.01 -11.73
C LYS A 121 -7.42 2.27 -11.03
N TYR A 122 -7.41 2.24 -9.70
CA TYR A 122 -6.23 2.57 -8.90
C TYR A 122 -5.43 1.34 -8.46
N TYR A 123 -6.10 0.21 -8.34
CA TYR A 123 -5.55 -1.08 -7.94
C TYR A 123 -6.01 -2.16 -8.93
N PRO A 124 -5.49 -2.15 -10.16
CA PRO A 124 -5.86 -3.17 -11.13
C PRO A 124 -5.47 -4.54 -10.57
N GLN A 125 -6.42 -5.48 -10.64
CA GLN A 125 -6.15 -6.89 -10.34
C GLN A 125 -5.46 -7.47 -11.58
N ASP A 126 -4.30 -8.08 -11.39
CA ASP A 126 -3.59 -8.81 -12.43
C ASP A 126 -4.35 -10.07 -12.86
#